data_b43aec6df1456e5f836d610dfd501448
#
_entry.id   b43aec6df1456e5f836d610dfd501448
#
_cell.length_a   1.000
_cell.length_b   1.000
_cell.length_c   1.000
_cell.angle_alpha   90.00
_cell.angle_beta   90.00
_cell.angle_gamma   90.00
#
_symmetry.space_group_name_H-M   'P 1'
#
loop_
_entity.id
_entity.type
_entity.pdbx_description
1 polymer ?
#
loop_
_entity_poly.entity_id
_entity_poly.type
_entity_poly.pdbx_seq_one_letter_code
_entity_poly.pdbx_strand_id
1 'polypeptide(L)'
;ERFNLAELVPPGSDVYALRVQGDSMIDEGIHDGDLVLVEARNNPRPRDIVVAVLEDGEATLKRYIPLENGRVRLEPANARLK
;
A
#
# COMPACT_ATOMS: atom_id res chain seq x y z
N GLU A 1 14.68 -15.64 9.98
CA GLU A 1 15.64 -15.03 9.06
C GLU A 1 15.62 -13.52 9.18
N ARG A 2 16.79 -12.91 9.21
CA ARG A 2 16.90 -11.46 9.39
C ARG A 2 17.44 -10.78 8.16
N PHE A 3 16.83 -9.67 7.81
CA PHE A 3 17.29 -8.81 6.72
C PHE A 3 17.64 -7.43 7.26
N ASN A 4 18.66 -6.84 6.71
CA ASN A 4 18.83 -5.40 6.76
C ASN A 4 17.98 -4.82 5.63
N LEU A 5 17.07 -3.90 5.95
CA LEU A 5 16.19 -3.32 4.92
C LEU A 5 16.98 -2.68 3.78
N ALA A 6 18.17 -2.12 4.08
CA ALA A 6 19.00 -1.52 3.05
C ALA A 6 19.48 -2.53 2.01
N GLU A 7 19.49 -3.82 2.33
CA GLU A 7 19.86 -4.87 1.38
C GLU A 7 18.73 -5.22 0.41
N LEU A 8 17.51 -4.82 0.73
CA LEU A 8 16.32 -5.16 -0.05
C LEU A 8 15.95 -4.10 -1.08
N VAL A 9 16.60 -2.94 -1.05
CA VAL A 9 16.27 -1.84 -1.95
C VAL A 9 17.51 -1.40 -2.71
N PRO A 10 17.36 -0.94 -3.97
CA PRO A 10 18.48 -0.41 -4.72
C PRO A 10 19.03 0.86 -4.08
N PRO A 11 20.34 1.11 -4.19
CA PRO A 11 20.92 2.35 -3.71
C PRO A 11 20.22 3.56 -4.34
N GLY A 12 19.97 4.60 -3.54
CA GLY A 12 19.33 5.81 -4.00
C GLY A 12 17.81 5.72 -4.09
N SER A 13 17.22 4.58 -3.74
CA SER A 13 15.78 4.43 -3.73
C SER A 13 15.18 5.17 -2.54
N ASP A 14 14.06 5.84 -2.77
CA ASP A 14 13.29 6.50 -1.72
C ASP A 14 12.19 5.53 -1.27
N VAL A 15 12.54 4.69 -0.31
CA VAL A 15 11.68 3.58 0.15
C VAL A 15 11.55 3.65 1.67
N TYR A 16 10.37 3.39 2.17
CA TYR A 16 10.15 3.24 3.60
C TYR A 16 9.35 1.97 3.88
N ALA A 17 9.36 1.54 5.14
CA ALA A 17 8.67 0.35 5.58
C ALA A 17 7.40 0.73 6.33
N LEU A 18 6.33 -0.02 6.07
CA LEU A 18 5.04 0.19 6.72
C LEU A 18 4.57 -1.14 7.29
N ARG A 19 4.14 -1.14 8.55
CA ARG A 19 3.54 -2.32 9.16
C ARG A 19 2.04 -2.29 8.91
N VAL A 20 1.53 -3.40 8.38
CA VAL A 20 0.13 -3.54 8.01
C VAL A 20 -0.72 -3.78 9.24
N GLN A 21 -1.85 -3.09 9.33
CA GLN A 21 -2.86 -3.31 10.36
C GLN A 21 -4.18 -3.69 9.70
N GLY A 22 -4.77 -4.76 10.19
CA GLY A 22 -6.03 -5.22 9.66
C GLY A 22 -5.88 -6.13 8.45
N ASP A 23 -7.00 -6.47 7.84
CA ASP A 23 -7.07 -7.49 6.79
C ASP A 23 -7.68 -6.97 5.48
N SER A 24 -7.67 -5.66 5.25
CA SER A 24 -8.31 -5.08 4.07
C SER A 24 -7.66 -5.50 2.75
N MET A 25 -6.44 -6.05 2.79
CA MET A 25 -5.70 -6.46 1.60
C MET A 25 -5.36 -7.96 1.62
N ILE A 26 -6.13 -8.75 2.35
CA ILE A 26 -5.83 -10.17 2.55
C ILE A 26 -5.89 -10.97 1.23
N ASP A 27 -6.74 -10.56 0.28
CA ASP A 27 -6.84 -11.24 -1.01
C ASP A 27 -5.60 -11.04 -1.88
N GLU A 28 -4.76 -10.06 -1.54
CA GLU A 28 -3.47 -9.84 -2.19
C GLU A 28 -2.32 -10.51 -1.42
N GLY A 29 -2.62 -11.31 -0.41
CA GLY A 29 -1.61 -11.98 0.40
C GLY A 29 -0.95 -11.06 1.41
N ILE A 30 -1.51 -9.90 1.68
CA ILE A 30 -1.01 -8.95 2.66
C ILE A 30 -1.83 -9.08 3.93
N HIS A 31 -1.18 -9.44 5.03
CA HIS A 31 -1.85 -9.79 6.28
C HIS A 31 -1.49 -8.81 7.39
N ASP A 32 -2.33 -8.77 8.39
CA ASP A 32 -2.07 -8.00 9.61
C ASP A 32 -0.69 -8.37 10.17
N GLY A 33 0.09 -7.36 10.52
CA GLY A 33 1.43 -7.55 11.06
C GLY A 33 2.53 -7.64 10.01
N ASP A 34 2.18 -7.75 8.74
CA ASP A 34 3.19 -7.79 7.67
C ASP A 34 3.93 -6.48 7.58
N LEU A 35 5.19 -6.57 7.15
CA LEU A 35 6.01 -5.42 6.87
C LEU A 35 6.12 -5.28 5.34
N VAL A 36 5.68 -4.16 4.81
CA VAL A 36 5.74 -3.91 3.36
C VAL A 36 6.69 -2.76 3.09
N LEU A 37 7.36 -2.83 1.93
CA LEU A 37 8.23 -1.76 1.48
C LEU A 37 7.45 -0.89 0.50
N VAL A 38 7.50 0.41 0.72
CA VAL A 38 6.72 1.38 -0.05
C VAL A 38 7.67 2.34 -0.75
N GLU A 39 7.51 2.48 -2.07
CA GLU A 39 8.22 3.51 -2.81
C GLU A 39 7.51 4.84 -2.68
N ALA A 40 8.25 5.88 -2.33
CA ALA A 40 7.69 7.22 -2.19
C ALA A 40 7.55 7.85 -3.58
N ARG A 41 6.41 7.61 -4.21
CA ARG A 41 6.04 8.15 -5.52
C ARG A 41 4.68 8.81 -5.45
N ASN A 42 4.42 9.76 -6.34
CA ASN A 42 3.11 10.42 -6.41
C ASN A 42 2.31 10.06 -7.66
N ASN A 43 2.77 9.12 -8.48
CA ASN A 43 2.15 8.81 -9.76
C ASN A 43 1.86 7.32 -9.89
N PRO A 44 0.90 6.81 -9.12
CA PRO A 44 0.55 5.38 -9.21
C PRO A 44 -0.05 5.06 -10.56
N ARG A 45 0.11 3.82 -10.97
CA ARG A 45 -0.55 3.26 -12.14
C ARG A 45 -1.88 2.64 -11.72
N PRO A 46 -2.84 2.52 -12.67
CA PRO A 46 -4.07 1.80 -12.36
C PRO A 46 -3.80 0.43 -11.76
N ARG A 47 -4.52 0.11 -10.70
CA ARG A 47 -4.47 -1.15 -9.95
C ARG A 47 -3.24 -1.33 -9.06
N ASP A 48 -2.38 -0.33 -8.97
CA ASP A 48 -1.30 -0.37 -7.97
C ASP A 48 -1.89 -0.39 -6.57
N ILE A 49 -1.16 -1.03 -5.65
CA ILE A 49 -1.47 -0.90 -4.23
C ILE A 49 -0.75 0.33 -3.72
N VAL A 50 -1.51 1.23 -3.12
CA VAL A 50 -0.98 2.51 -2.66
C VAL A 50 -1.22 2.68 -1.17
N VAL A 51 -0.42 3.57 -0.56
CA VAL A 51 -0.68 4.03 0.80
C VAL A 51 -1.57 5.26 0.70
N ALA A 52 -2.76 5.17 1.28
CA ALA A 52 -3.67 6.30 1.36
C ALA A 52 -3.64 6.86 2.77
N VAL A 53 -3.46 8.17 2.88
CA VAL A 53 -3.47 8.85 4.17
C VAL A 53 -4.82 9.51 4.33
N LEU A 54 -5.53 9.12 5.37
CA LEU A 54 -6.88 9.62 5.65
C LEU A 54 -6.82 10.95 6.39
N GLU A 55 -7.97 11.62 6.49
CA GLU A 55 -8.05 12.93 7.13
C GLU A 55 -7.59 12.92 8.59
N ASP A 56 -7.78 11.81 9.28
CA ASP A 56 -7.33 11.65 10.66
C ASP A 56 -5.84 11.36 10.79
N GLY A 57 -5.12 11.31 9.67
CA GLY A 57 -3.69 11.00 9.65
C GLY A 57 -3.40 9.51 9.59
N GLU A 58 -4.40 8.66 9.59
CA GLU A 58 -4.21 7.22 9.52
C GLU A 58 -3.81 6.81 8.09
N ALA A 59 -2.79 5.94 7.99
CA ALA A 59 -2.34 5.41 6.71
C ALA A 59 -2.90 4.01 6.51
N THR A 60 -3.36 3.71 5.30
CA THR A 60 -3.92 2.42 4.96
C THR A 60 -3.49 2.03 3.55
N LEU A 61 -3.46 0.72 3.27
CA LEU A 61 -3.18 0.19 1.94
C LEU A 61 -4.50 -0.04 1.21
N LYS A 62 -4.55 0.40 -0.03
CA LYS A 62 -5.73 0.21 -0.89
C LYS A 62 -5.26 0.05 -2.32
N ARG A 63 -6.14 -0.52 -3.17
CA ARG A 63 -5.91 -0.58 -4.60
C ARG A 63 -6.38 0.71 -5.25
N TYR A 64 -5.54 1.28 -6.08
CA TYR A 64 -5.78 2.55 -6.77
C TYR A 64 -6.55 2.31 -8.05
N ILE A 65 -7.78 2.82 -8.13
CA ILE A 65 -8.63 2.69 -9.31
C ILE A 65 -8.99 4.09 -9.81
N PRO A 66 -8.33 4.58 -10.86
CA PRO A 66 -8.71 5.88 -11.41
C PRO A 66 -10.05 5.77 -12.13
N LEU A 67 -10.86 6.77 -11.95
CA LEU A 67 -12.17 6.90 -12.58
C LEU A 67 -12.15 8.07 -13.55
N GLU A 68 -13.25 8.25 -14.29
CA GLU A 68 -13.42 9.40 -15.15
C GLU A 68 -13.49 10.68 -14.33
N ASN A 69 -13.17 11.82 -14.97
CA ASN A 69 -13.26 13.16 -14.38
C ASN A 69 -12.29 13.39 -13.22
N GLY A 70 -11.13 12.70 -13.24
CA GLY A 70 -10.10 12.92 -12.24
C GLY A 70 -10.41 12.34 -10.86
N ARG A 71 -11.47 11.56 -10.75
CA ARG A 71 -11.84 10.92 -9.49
C ARG A 71 -11.06 9.63 -9.30
N VAL A 72 -10.92 9.20 -8.07
CA VAL A 72 -10.20 7.98 -7.72
C VAL A 72 -11.05 7.18 -6.75
N ARG A 73 -11.13 5.87 -6.98
CA ARG A 73 -11.70 4.94 -6.02
C ARG A 73 -10.57 4.17 -5.38
N LEU A 74 -10.61 4.04 -4.07
CA LEU A 74 -9.67 3.24 -3.31
C LEU A 74 -10.39 1.99 -2.82
N GLU A 75 -9.92 0.82 -3.26
CA GLU A 75 -10.61 -0.43 -2.99
C GLU A 75 -9.80 -1.33 -2.08
N PRO A 76 -10.44 -1.99 -1.11
CA PRO A 76 -9.78 -3.07 -0.40
C PRO A 76 -9.68 -4.30 -1.28
N ALA A 77 -8.75 -5.19 -0.97
CA ALA A 77 -8.65 -6.52 -1.59
C ALA A 77 -9.05 -7.57 -0.56
N ASN A 78 -10.30 -7.50 -0.16
CA ASN A 78 -10.88 -8.44 0.79
C ASN A 78 -12.36 -8.60 0.44
N ALA A 79 -12.73 -9.78 -0.02
CA ALA A 79 -14.08 -10.06 -0.51
C ALA A 79 -15.16 -9.82 0.55
N ARG A 80 -14.79 -9.82 1.82
CA ARG A 80 -15.74 -9.58 2.92
C ARG A 80 -16.05 -8.09 3.15
N LEU A 81 -15.25 -7.20 2.54
CA LEU A 81 -15.33 -5.75 2.83
C LEU A 81 -15.92 -4.95 1.67
N LYS A 82 -16.70 -5.54 0.86
CA LYS A 82 -17.28 -4.84 -0.28
C LYS A 82 -18.19 -3.70 0.13
#